data_2b69b5dab444e6197fee21b062c4485a
#
_entry.id   2b69b5dab444e6197fee21b062c4485a
#
_cell.length_a   1.000
_cell.length_b   1.000
_cell.length_c   1.000
_cell.angle_alpha   90.00
_cell.angle_beta   90.00
_cell.angle_gamma   90.00
#
_symmetry.space_group_name_H-M   'P 1'
#
loop_
_entity.id
_entity.type
_entity.pdbx_description
1 polymer ?
#
loop_
_entity_poly.entity_id
_entity_poly.type
_entity_poly.pdbx_seq_one_letter_code
_entity_poly.pdbx_strand_id
1 'polypeptide(L)'
;MSYARWFWRQLSAIGTNVAVRTVAGVAQVGFGLLIVWLSRRFIDHAVTGDVVWVDAALIFGALAVSIALRQTGFYLGNLACVTQQNVIRSRLYQRLLYRKLYTAAERLHSGDIGQRLERDIEAVSEVTADVFPRLMVTAVQLLGAFVLLHSMDALLAWCLLLVTPVALVSAKYLAHRLRQMTLDIRACESRVQMLVQETVEHEITLKTLESAPQLHSRMVWLQQTLHSLVTRRTRFTMISRLILSATFGAGYFGAFVYGGFQLRDGAITFGVMAAFLQLVSQIQNPILSALSMVPQIMHATASVDRLREIEDMEQEHTAPTMVSPEPFTTAESSIIPSSDLSENSLLPKGSLGVRFHDVSYTYPGAGKATLSHFSHEFKPGSITIITGETGCGKTTLLRLALGLIVPQSGQVELYDNQRCTITEAAMRHCITYIPQGNTLMSGSVRDNLLLAAPEATEEQMLEAIHTAVADFILDLPDGLDTPIGERAIRLSEGQMQRIVIARSLLRTISDKEGAGDFHREGSNMAAGCCGDTDALSVNDNYCRGSVLLLDEITSSLDAATEQTLLTRLSATFSHHTVIIVTHRPISITNAEHLHIDS
;
A
#
# COMPACT_ATOMS: atom_id res chain seq x y z
N MET A 1 19.03 -7.22 4.40
CA MET A 1 18.42 -7.90 5.59
C MET A 1 18.03 -9.34 5.20
N SER A 2 18.23 -10.38 6.06
CA SER A 2 17.69 -11.71 5.75
C SER A 2 16.16 -11.69 5.79
N TYR A 3 15.48 -12.50 4.94
CA TYR A 3 14.01 -12.62 4.94
C TYR A 3 13.46 -12.91 6.35
N ALA A 4 14.13 -13.83 7.09
CA ALA A 4 13.73 -14.16 8.45
C ALA A 4 13.68 -12.95 9.39
N ARG A 5 14.67 -12.04 9.32
CA ARG A 5 14.69 -10.83 10.15
C ARG A 5 13.59 -9.84 9.76
N TRP A 6 13.26 -9.76 8.47
CA TRP A 6 12.15 -8.94 7.99
C TRP A 6 10.80 -9.47 8.49
N PHE A 7 10.53 -10.77 8.31
CA PHE A 7 9.33 -11.43 8.84
C PHE A 7 9.21 -11.30 10.36
N TRP A 8 10.32 -11.46 11.10
CA TRP A 8 10.31 -11.31 12.55
C TRP A 8 9.94 -9.91 13.01
N ARG A 9 10.40 -8.86 12.30
CA ARG A 9 10.00 -7.47 12.58
C ARG A 9 8.50 -7.24 12.34
N GLN A 10 7.91 -7.89 11.34
CA GLN A 10 6.47 -7.79 11.10
C GLN A 10 5.63 -8.53 12.15
N LEU A 11 6.16 -9.62 12.73
CA LEU A 11 5.50 -10.35 13.81
C LEU A 11 5.34 -9.52 15.10
N SER A 12 6.19 -8.53 15.35
CA SER A 12 6.13 -7.73 16.60
C SER A 12 4.77 -7.01 16.75
N ALA A 13 4.15 -6.59 15.65
CA ALA A 13 2.87 -5.87 15.68
C ALA A 13 1.65 -6.79 15.96
N ILE A 14 1.77 -8.09 15.68
CA ILE A 14 0.66 -9.06 15.81
C ILE A 14 1.02 -10.25 16.72
N GLY A 15 2.17 -10.14 17.43
CA GLY A 15 2.78 -11.24 18.17
C GLY A 15 1.85 -11.92 19.17
N THR A 16 1.05 -11.15 19.91
CA THR A 16 0.07 -11.69 20.87
C THR A 16 -1.00 -12.54 20.18
N ASN A 17 -1.60 -12.06 19.10
CA ASN A 17 -2.65 -12.80 18.37
C ASN A 17 -2.10 -14.07 17.73
N VAL A 18 -0.89 -14.02 17.16
CA VAL A 18 -0.20 -15.16 16.55
C VAL A 18 0.20 -16.19 17.64
N ALA A 19 0.70 -15.72 18.79
CA ALA A 19 1.04 -16.60 19.92
C ALA A 19 -0.20 -17.32 20.48
N VAL A 20 -1.28 -16.58 20.76
CA VAL A 20 -2.54 -17.17 21.27
C VAL A 20 -3.11 -18.15 20.26
N ARG A 21 -3.10 -17.82 18.97
CA ARG A 21 -3.52 -18.73 17.90
C ARG A 21 -2.69 -20.02 17.87
N THR A 22 -1.36 -19.90 17.99
CA THR A 22 -0.45 -21.04 17.99
C THR A 22 -0.70 -21.93 19.20
N VAL A 23 -0.85 -21.34 20.39
CA VAL A 23 -1.18 -22.07 21.61
C VAL A 23 -2.54 -22.77 21.49
N ALA A 24 -3.57 -22.09 21.00
CA ALA A 24 -4.88 -22.69 20.75
C ALA A 24 -4.79 -23.86 19.76
N GLY A 25 -3.98 -23.72 18.69
CA GLY A 25 -3.74 -24.80 17.72
C GLY A 25 -3.01 -25.98 18.33
N VAL A 26 -2.00 -25.76 19.16
CA VAL A 26 -1.28 -26.82 19.87
C VAL A 26 -2.22 -27.53 20.87
N ALA A 27 -3.02 -26.78 21.63
CA ALA A 27 -4.03 -27.34 22.52
C ALA A 27 -5.06 -28.18 21.75
N GLN A 28 -5.53 -27.68 20.59
CA GLN A 28 -6.44 -28.42 19.69
C GLN A 28 -5.83 -29.77 19.27
N VAL A 29 -4.54 -29.80 18.92
CA VAL A 29 -3.82 -31.05 18.61
C VAL A 29 -3.79 -31.98 19.80
N GLY A 30 -3.51 -31.47 21.00
CA GLY A 30 -3.57 -32.27 22.23
C GLY A 30 -4.93 -32.91 22.45
N PHE A 31 -6.02 -32.15 22.30
CA PHE A 31 -7.38 -32.73 22.37
C PHE A 31 -7.66 -33.71 21.24
N GLY A 32 -7.14 -33.49 20.04
CA GLY A 32 -7.25 -34.44 18.93
C GLY A 32 -6.59 -35.77 19.21
N LEU A 33 -5.39 -35.76 19.80
CA LEU A 33 -4.71 -36.98 20.23
C LEU A 33 -5.39 -37.67 21.44
N LEU A 34 -5.91 -36.84 22.36
CA LEU A 34 -6.72 -37.37 23.50
C LEU A 34 -7.97 -38.08 23.00
N ILE A 35 -8.65 -37.58 21.99
CA ILE A 35 -9.81 -38.23 21.36
C ILE A 35 -9.43 -39.62 20.82
N VAL A 36 -8.26 -39.77 20.17
CA VAL A 36 -7.79 -41.06 19.70
C VAL A 36 -7.57 -42.04 20.85
N TRP A 37 -6.93 -41.56 21.92
CA TRP A 37 -6.70 -42.41 23.12
C TRP A 37 -8.01 -42.79 23.80
N LEU A 38 -8.96 -41.88 23.96
CA LEU A 38 -10.28 -42.13 24.52
C LEU A 38 -11.11 -43.07 23.62
N SER A 39 -11.02 -42.92 22.29
CA SER A 39 -11.73 -43.81 21.35
C SER A 39 -11.23 -45.25 21.46
N ARG A 40 -9.90 -45.44 21.60
CA ARG A 40 -9.33 -46.76 21.91
C ARG A 40 -9.98 -47.36 23.16
N ARG A 41 -9.95 -46.62 24.28
CA ARG A 41 -10.47 -47.05 25.57
C ARG A 41 -11.98 -47.33 25.51
N PHE A 42 -12.74 -46.49 24.85
CA PHE A 42 -14.18 -46.68 24.65
C PHE A 42 -14.49 -47.99 23.92
N ILE A 43 -13.75 -48.31 22.85
CA ILE A 43 -13.96 -49.54 22.08
C ILE A 43 -13.59 -50.75 22.92
N ASP A 44 -12.48 -50.71 23.66
CA ASP A 44 -12.04 -51.82 24.51
C ASP A 44 -13.05 -52.11 25.62
N HIS A 45 -13.56 -51.07 26.30
CA HIS A 45 -14.64 -51.21 27.32
C HIS A 45 -15.96 -51.73 26.71
N ALA A 46 -16.30 -51.29 25.49
CA ALA A 46 -17.51 -51.76 24.81
C ALA A 46 -17.44 -53.27 24.47
N VAL A 47 -16.25 -53.79 24.17
CA VAL A 47 -16.02 -55.22 23.88
C VAL A 47 -16.05 -56.05 25.16
N THR A 48 -15.55 -55.52 26.29
CA THR A 48 -15.55 -56.20 27.59
C THR A 48 -16.89 -56.12 28.30
N GLY A 49 -17.84 -55.29 27.86
CA GLY A 49 -19.16 -55.11 28.48
C GLY A 49 -19.16 -54.14 29.65
N ASP A 50 -18.11 -53.33 29.80
CA ASP A 50 -17.98 -52.31 30.85
C ASP A 50 -18.84 -51.07 30.57
N VAL A 51 -18.92 -50.17 31.54
CA VAL A 51 -19.71 -48.93 31.43
C VAL A 51 -19.04 -47.94 30.46
N VAL A 52 -19.63 -47.72 29.31
CA VAL A 52 -19.10 -46.88 28.21
C VAL A 52 -19.53 -45.40 28.26
N TRP A 53 -20.54 -45.04 29.05
CA TRP A 53 -21.13 -43.69 29.07
C TRP A 53 -20.14 -42.60 29.51
N VAL A 54 -19.21 -42.90 30.41
CA VAL A 54 -18.20 -41.98 30.89
C VAL A 54 -17.20 -41.65 29.77
N ASP A 55 -16.74 -42.67 29.05
CA ASP A 55 -15.81 -42.47 27.92
C ASP A 55 -16.49 -41.73 26.77
N ALA A 56 -17.75 -42.02 26.48
CA ALA A 56 -18.55 -41.29 25.50
C ALA A 56 -18.70 -39.79 25.86
N ALA A 57 -19.00 -39.50 27.14
CA ALA A 57 -19.08 -38.11 27.60
C ALA A 57 -17.74 -37.37 27.53
N LEU A 58 -16.61 -38.03 27.83
CA LEU A 58 -15.27 -37.46 27.73
C LEU A 58 -14.89 -37.20 26.26
N ILE A 59 -15.21 -38.11 25.34
CA ILE A 59 -14.99 -37.92 23.91
C ILE A 59 -15.81 -36.72 23.41
N PHE A 60 -17.07 -36.61 23.76
CA PHE A 60 -17.93 -35.50 23.40
C PHE A 60 -17.40 -34.18 23.94
N GLY A 61 -16.98 -34.12 25.21
CA GLY A 61 -16.38 -32.94 25.82
C GLY A 61 -15.07 -32.52 25.12
N ALA A 62 -14.17 -33.48 24.85
CA ALA A 62 -12.92 -33.23 24.12
C ALA A 62 -13.18 -32.74 22.70
N LEU A 63 -14.19 -33.29 22.01
CA LEU A 63 -14.59 -32.84 20.68
C LEU A 63 -15.12 -31.40 20.70
N ALA A 64 -16.00 -31.08 21.66
CA ALA A 64 -16.54 -29.73 21.81
C ALA A 64 -15.44 -28.68 22.05
N VAL A 65 -14.49 -29.00 22.96
CA VAL A 65 -13.32 -28.13 23.22
C VAL A 65 -12.43 -28.00 21.98
N SER A 66 -12.15 -29.08 21.27
CA SER A 66 -11.35 -29.06 20.04
C SER A 66 -11.99 -28.18 18.96
N ILE A 67 -13.34 -28.27 18.81
CA ILE A 67 -14.08 -27.39 17.87
C ILE A 67 -13.99 -25.93 18.30
N ALA A 68 -14.20 -25.62 19.59
CA ALA A 68 -14.11 -24.27 20.12
C ALA A 68 -12.71 -23.66 19.89
N LEU A 69 -11.65 -24.42 20.19
CA LEU A 69 -10.26 -23.99 19.97
C LEU A 69 -9.97 -23.74 18.48
N ARG A 70 -10.50 -24.58 17.60
CA ARG A 70 -10.35 -24.41 16.15
C ARG A 70 -11.00 -23.11 15.67
N GLN A 71 -12.24 -22.81 16.13
CA GLN A 71 -12.94 -21.60 15.73
C GLN A 71 -12.25 -20.34 16.29
N THR A 72 -11.80 -20.40 17.55
CA THR A 72 -11.02 -19.32 18.15
C THR A 72 -9.72 -19.07 17.38
N GLY A 73 -9.00 -20.13 17.00
CA GLY A 73 -7.79 -20.03 16.19
C GLY A 73 -8.05 -19.44 14.80
N PHE A 74 -9.17 -19.78 14.16
CA PHE A 74 -9.59 -19.19 12.89
C PHE A 74 -9.91 -17.69 13.01
N TYR A 75 -10.69 -17.31 14.02
CA TYR A 75 -11.03 -15.92 14.29
C TYR A 75 -9.79 -15.06 14.55
N LEU A 76 -8.92 -15.50 15.46
CA LEU A 76 -7.68 -14.77 15.78
C LEU A 76 -6.73 -14.68 14.59
N GLY A 77 -6.68 -15.71 13.74
CA GLY A 77 -5.87 -15.70 12.53
C GLY A 77 -6.31 -14.64 11.53
N ASN A 78 -7.61 -14.55 11.28
CA ASN A 78 -8.17 -13.54 10.38
C ASN A 78 -7.95 -12.12 10.93
N LEU A 79 -8.19 -11.92 12.23
CA LEU A 79 -7.97 -10.63 12.88
C LEU A 79 -6.50 -10.22 12.81
N ALA A 80 -5.57 -11.14 13.08
CA ALA A 80 -4.14 -10.88 12.95
C ALA A 80 -3.74 -10.50 11.52
N CYS A 81 -4.29 -11.21 10.52
CA CYS A 81 -4.03 -10.95 9.11
C CYS A 81 -4.46 -9.54 8.70
N VAL A 82 -5.70 -9.15 9.03
CA VAL A 82 -6.23 -7.81 8.70
C VAL A 82 -5.47 -6.70 9.44
N THR A 83 -5.19 -6.91 10.72
CA THR A 83 -4.42 -5.94 11.51
C THR A 83 -3.03 -5.72 10.89
N GLN A 84 -2.35 -6.79 10.51
CA GLN A 84 -1.03 -6.70 9.89
C GLN A 84 -1.08 -6.01 8.53
N GLN A 85 -2.07 -6.34 7.69
CA GLN A 85 -2.27 -5.66 6.40
C GLN A 85 -2.42 -4.15 6.59
N ASN A 86 -3.23 -3.72 7.55
CA ASN A 86 -3.44 -2.30 7.83
C ASN A 86 -2.15 -1.61 8.30
N VAL A 87 -1.40 -2.23 9.21
CA VAL A 87 -0.12 -1.70 9.72
C VAL A 87 0.91 -1.55 8.60
N ILE A 88 1.09 -2.59 7.76
CA ILE A 88 2.05 -2.56 6.66
C ILE A 88 1.60 -1.53 5.61
N ARG A 89 0.31 -1.51 5.25
CA ARG A 89 -0.24 -0.58 4.26
C ARG A 89 -0.07 0.87 4.69
N SER A 90 -0.44 1.21 5.93
CA SER A 90 -0.27 2.55 6.48
C SER A 90 1.19 3.00 6.46
N ARG A 91 2.13 2.14 6.87
CA ARG A 91 3.57 2.42 6.86
C ARG A 91 4.11 2.66 5.45
N LEU A 92 3.76 1.79 4.50
CA LEU A 92 4.22 1.93 3.13
C LEU A 92 3.58 3.12 2.41
N TYR A 93 2.30 3.40 2.70
CA TYR A 93 1.60 4.57 2.18
C TYR A 93 2.26 5.87 2.66
N GLN A 94 2.57 5.96 3.94
CA GLN A 94 3.32 7.10 4.48
C GLN A 94 4.68 7.27 3.78
N ARG A 95 5.42 6.17 3.56
CA ARG A 95 6.70 6.23 2.84
C ARG A 95 6.55 6.69 1.38
N LEU A 96 5.46 6.33 0.72
CA LEU A 96 5.18 6.80 -0.64
C LEU A 96 4.86 8.30 -0.69
N LEU A 97 4.18 8.83 0.34
CA LEU A 97 3.87 10.27 0.42
C LEU A 97 5.12 11.13 0.59
N TYR A 98 6.11 10.64 1.34
CA TYR A 98 7.34 11.38 1.65
C TYR A 98 8.56 10.90 0.87
N ARG A 99 8.37 10.17 -0.23
CA ARG A 99 9.49 9.75 -1.08
C ARG A 99 10.05 10.91 -1.90
N LYS A 100 11.36 10.93 -2.10
CA LYS A 100 11.97 11.82 -3.10
C LYS A 100 11.51 11.42 -4.49
N LEU A 101 11.09 12.42 -5.26
CA LEU A 101 10.65 12.25 -6.63
C LEU A 101 11.84 12.31 -7.61
N TYR A 102 11.66 11.76 -8.80
CA TYR A 102 12.64 11.80 -9.90
C TYR A 102 14.03 11.25 -9.55
N THR A 103 14.07 10.22 -8.70
CA THR A 103 15.29 9.47 -8.42
C THR A 103 15.51 8.38 -9.48
N ALA A 104 16.75 7.87 -9.60
CA ALA A 104 17.08 6.78 -10.52
C ALA A 104 16.27 5.49 -10.28
N ALA A 105 15.69 5.35 -9.09
CA ALA A 105 14.84 4.21 -8.69
C ALA A 105 13.38 4.33 -9.18
N GLU A 106 12.98 5.42 -9.84
CA GLU A 106 11.58 5.68 -10.23
C GLU A 106 11.14 4.91 -11.49
N ARG A 107 11.25 3.58 -11.42
CA ARG A 107 10.76 2.67 -12.48
C ARG A 107 9.34 2.15 -12.22
N LEU A 108 8.72 2.54 -11.08
CA LEU A 108 7.43 2.00 -10.67
C LEU A 108 6.29 2.84 -11.21
N HIS A 109 5.45 2.23 -12.05
CA HIS A 109 4.20 2.82 -12.51
C HIS A 109 3.16 2.83 -11.37
N SER A 110 2.23 3.78 -11.38
CA SER A 110 1.18 3.92 -10.36
C SER A 110 0.37 2.63 -10.15
N GLY A 111 0.04 1.93 -11.22
CA GLY A 111 -0.66 0.64 -11.16
C GLY A 111 0.14 -0.47 -10.46
N ASP A 112 1.47 -0.50 -10.63
CA ASP A 112 2.35 -1.45 -9.95
C ASP A 112 2.41 -1.17 -8.43
N ILE A 113 2.47 0.11 -8.04
CA ILE A 113 2.42 0.51 -6.64
C ILE A 113 1.09 0.08 -5.99
N GLY A 114 -0.05 0.33 -6.66
CA GLY A 114 -1.36 -0.12 -6.17
C GLY A 114 -1.42 -1.64 -5.97
N GLN A 115 -0.95 -2.42 -6.94
CA GLN A 115 -0.88 -3.87 -6.83
C GLN A 115 0.01 -4.35 -5.67
N ARG A 116 1.15 -3.68 -5.42
CA ARG A 116 2.04 -3.98 -4.28
C ARG A 116 1.40 -3.71 -2.93
N LEU A 117 0.69 -2.57 -2.81
CA LEU A 117 -0.01 -2.19 -1.58
C LEU A 117 -1.23 -3.07 -1.26
N GLU A 118 -1.75 -3.79 -2.24
CA GLU A 118 -2.89 -4.69 -2.05
C GLU A 118 -2.44 -6.15 -1.98
N ARG A 119 -1.99 -6.71 -3.11
CA ARG A 119 -1.74 -8.16 -3.24
C ARG A 119 -0.46 -8.64 -2.58
N ASP A 120 0.62 -7.84 -2.61
CA ASP A 120 1.88 -8.25 -2.01
C ASP A 120 1.81 -8.17 -0.47
N ILE A 121 1.11 -7.17 0.08
CA ILE A 121 0.84 -7.09 1.52
C ILE A 121 -0.03 -8.26 1.97
N GLU A 122 -1.08 -8.61 1.22
CA GLU A 122 -1.94 -9.76 1.50
C GLU A 122 -1.13 -11.05 1.56
N ALA A 123 -0.31 -11.33 0.53
CA ALA A 123 0.52 -12.54 0.47
C ALA A 123 1.50 -12.66 1.65
N VAL A 124 2.10 -11.55 2.07
CA VAL A 124 3.01 -11.54 3.21
C VAL A 124 2.27 -11.73 4.53
N SER A 125 1.12 -11.05 4.69
CA SER A 125 0.29 -11.15 5.89
C SER A 125 -0.30 -12.54 6.07
N GLU A 126 -0.69 -13.21 4.99
CA GLU A 126 -1.16 -14.60 5.02
C GLU A 126 -0.06 -15.54 5.54
N VAL A 127 1.19 -15.38 5.06
CA VAL A 127 2.29 -16.23 5.53
C VAL A 127 2.62 -15.99 7.00
N THR A 128 2.65 -14.76 7.46
CA THR A 128 3.01 -14.44 8.86
C THR A 128 1.89 -14.78 9.84
N ALA A 129 0.64 -14.46 9.51
CA ALA A 129 -0.49 -14.63 10.42
C ALA A 129 -1.15 -16.03 10.34
N ASP A 130 -1.03 -16.74 9.22
CA ASP A 130 -1.67 -18.05 9.03
C ASP A 130 -0.67 -19.19 8.82
N VAL A 131 0.20 -19.10 7.80
CA VAL A 131 1.07 -20.21 7.39
C VAL A 131 2.08 -20.55 8.47
N PHE A 132 2.73 -19.57 9.08
CA PHE A 132 3.75 -19.81 10.10
C PHE A 132 3.18 -20.48 11.37
N PRO A 133 2.09 -20.00 12.01
CA PRO A 133 1.43 -20.71 13.12
C PRO A 133 0.99 -22.12 12.72
N ARG A 134 0.44 -22.29 11.52
CA ARG A 134 -0.04 -23.58 11.02
C ARG A 134 1.11 -24.58 10.85
N LEU A 135 2.27 -24.14 10.39
CA LEU A 135 3.46 -25.00 10.32
C LEU A 135 3.92 -25.46 11.71
N MET A 136 3.91 -24.57 12.71
CA MET A 136 4.25 -24.92 14.08
C MET A 136 3.27 -25.96 14.64
N VAL A 137 1.97 -25.75 14.48
CA VAL A 137 0.92 -26.69 14.91
C VAL A 137 1.07 -28.04 14.20
N THR A 138 1.36 -28.03 12.87
CA THR A 138 1.58 -29.23 12.08
C THR A 138 2.79 -30.04 12.58
N ALA A 139 3.88 -29.35 12.93
CA ALA A 139 5.07 -30.01 13.49
C ALA A 139 4.75 -30.69 14.83
N VAL A 140 4.03 -30.00 15.73
CA VAL A 140 3.59 -30.57 17.01
C VAL A 140 2.63 -31.75 16.80
N GLN A 141 1.73 -31.67 15.82
CA GLN A 141 0.80 -32.75 15.49
C GLN A 141 1.54 -34.00 14.99
N LEU A 142 2.50 -33.83 14.08
CA LEU A 142 3.30 -34.94 13.58
C LEU A 142 4.11 -35.62 14.70
N LEU A 143 4.76 -34.80 15.56
CA LEU A 143 5.52 -35.32 16.69
C LEU A 143 4.61 -36.04 17.70
N GLY A 144 3.49 -35.43 18.08
CA GLY A 144 2.54 -36.01 19.03
C GLY A 144 1.90 -37.33 18.52
N ALA A 145 1.49 -37.35 17.24
CA ALA A 145 0.96 -38.55 16.60
C ALA A 145 2.02 -39.65 16.50
N PHE A 146 3.28 -39.30 16.18
CA PHE A 146 4.39 -40.27 16.16
C PHE A 146 4.65 -40.88 17.57
N VAL A 147 4.75 -40.03 18.61
CA VAL A 147 4.99 -40.46 19.98
C VAL A 147 3.86 -41.38 20.46
N LEU A 148 2.60 -41.02 20.18
CA LEU A 148 1.43 -41.84 20.58
C LEU A 148 1.43 -43.17 19.82
N LEU A 149 1.71 -43.17 18.51
CA LEU A 149 1.80 -44.41 17.71
C LEU A 149 2.97 -45.27 18.16
N HIS A 150 4.14 -44.68 18.44
CA HIS A 150 5.31 -45.40 18.93
C HIS A 150 5.07 -46.09 20.30
N SER A 151 4.28 -45.44 21.15
CA SER A 151 3.89 -46.06 22.44
C SER A 151 2.95 -47.25 22.30
N MET A 152 2.26 -47.39 21.16
CA MET A 152 1.36 -48.51 20.87
C MET A 152 2.06 -49.61 20.06
N ASP A 153 2.79 -49.24 19.01
CA ASP A 153 3.58 -50.13 18.14
C ASP A 153 4.76 -49.37 17.51
N ALA A 154 5.99 -49.71 17.94
CA ALA A 154 7.21 -49.07 17.48
C ALA A 154 7.49 -49.35 16.00
N LEU A 155 7.22 -50.58 15.52
CA LEU A 155 7.51 -50.97 14.14
C LEU A 155 6.64 -50.17 13.16
N LEU A 156 5.36 -50.09 13.42
CA LEU A 156 4.40 -49.33 12.61
C LEU A 156 4.77 -47.84 12.58
N ALA A 157 5.16 -47.25 13.74
CA ALA A 157 5.57 -45.85 13.82
C ALA A 157 6.79 -45.56 12.95
N TRP A 158 7.82 -46.38 12.97
CA TRP A 158 9.01 -46.21 12.15
C TRP A 158 8.75 -46.44 10.64
N CYS A 159 7.90 -47.41 10.30
CA CYS A 159 7.48 -47.62 8.91
C CYS A 159 6.79 -46.40 8.33
N LEU A 160 5.86 -45.78 9.06
CA LEU A 160 5.16 -44.56 8.62
C LEU A 160 6.08 -43.35 8.58
N LEU A 161 7.03 -43.23 9.51
CA LEU A 161 8.00 -42.16 9.49
C LEU A 161 8.90 -42.24 8.26
N LEU A 162 9.26 -43.46 7.81
CA LEU A 162 10.12 -43.67 6.62
C LEU A 162 9.39 -43.28 5.31
N VAL A 163 8.09 -43.36 5.25
CA VAL A 163 7.28 -42.90 4.09
C VAL A 163 7.30 -41.37 3.96
N THR A 164 7.44 -40.63 5.07
CA THR A 164 7.41 -39.17 5.09
C THR A 164 8.51 -38.50 4.25
N PRO A 165 9.81 -38.84 4.37
CA PRO A 165 10.85 -38.26 3.52
C PRO A 165 10.64 -38.55 2.03
N VAL A 166 10.16 -39.76 1.69
CA VAL A 166 9.88 -40.15 0.29
C VAL A 166 8.77 -39.24 -0.29
N ALA A 167 7.71 -38.99 0.48
CA ALA A 167 6.64 -38.09 0.11
C ALA A 167 7.15 -36.63 -0.06
N LEU A 168 8.03 -36.15 0.83
CA LEU A 168 8.62 -34.81 0.77
C LEU A 168 9.52 -34.61 -0.46
N VAL A 169 10.37 -35.58 -0.79
CA VAL A 169 11.25 -35.53 -1.97
C VAL A 169 10.41 -35.53 -3.25
N SER A 170 9.41 -36.42 -3.33
CA SER A 170 8.48 -36.49 -4.46
C SER A 170 7.74 -35.15 -4.64
N ALA A 171 7.25 -34.59 -3.56
CA ALA A 171 6.54 -33.31 -3.58
C ALA A 171 7.43 -32.13 -4.02
N LYS A 172 8.71 -32.10 -3.63
CA LYS A 172 9.66 -31.07 -4.11
C LYS A 172 9.84 -31.12 -5.62
N TYR A 173 9.98 -32.32 -6.18
CA TYR A 173 10.09 -32.51 -7.64
C TYR A 173 8.81 -32.06 -8.38
N LEU A 174 7.66 -32.46 -7.87
CA LEU A 174 6.37 -32.09 -8.43
C LEU A 174 6.14 -30.58 -8.34
N ALA A 175 6.46 -29.96 -7.20
CA ALA A 175 6.31 -28.53 -6.99
C ALA A 175 7.14 -27.69 -7.98
N HIS A 176 8.38 -28.12 -8.26
CA HIS A 176 9.23 -27.44 -9.24
C HIS A 176 8.60 -27.45 -10.64
N ARG A 177 8.08 -28.59 -11.09
CA ARG A 177 7.43 -28.73 -12.40
C ARG A 177 6.13 -27.92 -12.48
N LEU A 178 5.31 -27.96 -11.44
CA LEU A 178 4.08 -27.18 -11.33
C LEU A 178 4.35 -25.68 -11.37
N ARG A 179 5.45 -25.22 -10.74
CA ARG A 179 5.87 -23.82 -10.77
C ARG A 179 6.12 -23.33 -12.20
N GLN A 180 6.88 -24.09 -13.00
CA GLN A 180 7.15 -23.73 -14.40
C GLN A 180 5.85 -23.60 -15.21
N MET A 181 4.95 -24.59 -15.11
CA MET A 181 3.66 -24.55 -15.78
C MET A 181 2.78 -23.36 -15.31
N THR A 182 2.89 -22.97 -14.04
CA THR A 182 2.17 -21.81 -13.50
C THR A 182 2.71 -20.50 -14.06
N LEU A 183 4.02 -20.38 -14.26
CA LEU A 183 4.63 -19.20 -14.88
C LEU A 183 4.19 -19.04 -16.34
N ASP A 184 4.10 -20.13 -17.09
CA ASP A 184 3.61 -20.10 -18.49
C ASP A 184 2.14 -19.63 -18.55
N ILE A 185 1.29 -20.11 -17.63
CA ILE A 185 -0.11 -19.69 -17.51
C ILE A 185 -0.18 -18.20 -17.19
N ARG A 186 0.55 -17.73 -16.18
CA ARG A 186 0.55 -16.31 -15.79
C ARG A 186 1.02 -15.39 -16.91
N ALA A 187 2.04 -15.80 -17.67
CA ALA A 187 2.50 -15.04 -18.82
C ALA A 187 1.41 -14.94 -19.90
N CYS A 188 0.60 -15.98 -20.09
CA CYS A 188 -0.54 -15.94 -21.02
C CYS A 188 -1.71 -15.09 -20.48
N GLU A 189 -2.03 -15.22 -19.19
CA GLU A 189 -3.04 -14.39 -18.50
C GLU A 189 -2.72 -12.90 -18.59
N SER A 190 -1.44 -12.53 -18.39
CA SER A 190 -0.98 -11.15 -18.53
C SER A 190 -1.21 -10.60 -19.95
N ARG A 191 -0.99 -11.42 -21.00
CA ARG A 191 -1.27 -11.00 -22.39
C ARG A 191 -2.77 -10.81 -22.65
N VAL A 192 -3.61 -11.67 -22.07
CA VAL A 192 -5.09 -11.52 -22.15
C VAL A 192 -5.51 -10.22 -21.46
N GLN A 193 -5.00 -9.97 -20.26
CA GLN A 193 -5.32 -8.76 -19.49
C GLN A 193 -4.87 -7.48 -20.22
N MET A 194 -3.66 -7.50 -20.79
CA MET A 194 -3.13 -6.39 -21.59
C MET A 194 -4.03 -6.10 -22.79
N LEU A 195 -4.45 -7.14 -23.54
CA LEU A 195 -5.33 -6.96 -24.68
C LEU A 195 -6.69 -6.36 -24.29
N VAL A 196 -7.26 -6.78 -23.16
CA VAL A 196 -8.52 -6.22 -22.64
C VAL A 196 -8.33 -4.76 -22.26
N GLN A 197 -7.27 -4.43 -21.53
CA GLN A 197 -6.98 -3.06 -21.10
C GLN A 197 -6.78 -2.13 -22.30
N GLU A 198 -5.94 -2.51 -23.28
CA GLU A 198 -5.74 -1.74 -24.51
C GLU A 198 -7.04 -1.55 -25.30
N THR A 199 -7.90 -2.58 -25.32
CA THR A 199 -9.19 -2.50 -26.02
C THR A 199 -10.13 -1.48 -25.37
N VAL A 200 -10.18 -1.43 -24.03
CA VAL A 200 -11.02 -0.48 -23.31
C VAL A 200 -10.46 0.93 -23.39
N GLU A 201 -9.14 1.09 -23.24
CA GLU A 201 -8.46 2.39 -23.28
C GLU A 201 -8.60 3.08 -24.66
N HIS A 202 -8.56 2.29 -25.74
CA HIS A 202 -8.62 2.80 -27.11
C HIS A 202 -9.94 2.48 -27.82
N GLU A 203 -11.06 2.31 -27.09
CA GLU A 203 -12.36 1.87 -27.62
C GLU A 203 -12.82 2.71 -28.83
N ILE A 204 -12.72 4.04 -28.73
CA ILE A 204 -13.14 4.95 -29.80
C ILE A 204 -12.32 4.71 -31.07
N THR A 205 -11.00 4.64 -30.94
CA THR A 205 -10.09 4.41 -32.08
C THR A 205 -10.35 3.03 -32.71
N LEU A 206 -10.55 1.99 -31.90
CA LEU A 206 -10.80 0.65 -32.38
C LEU A 206 -12.15 0.52 -33.09
N LYS A 207 -13.16 1.24 -32.64
CA LYS A 207 -14.47 1.33 -33.33
C LYS A 207 -14.36 2.06 -34.66
N THR A 208 -13.61 3.15 -34.75
CA THR A 208 -13.41 3.91 -35.99
C THR A 208 -12.57 3.14 -37.01
N LEU A 209 -11.68 2.27 -36.57
CA LEU A 209 -10.86 1.40 -37.43
C LEU A 209 -11.57 0.10 -37.83
N GLU A 210 -12.80 -0.14 -37.34
CA GLU A 210 -13.55 -1.38 -37.56
C GLU A 210 -12.78 -2.68 -37.27
N SER A 211 -11.84 -2.61 -36.30
CA SER A 211 -10.88 -3.68 -35.98
C SER A 211 -11.42 -4.77 -35.05
N ALA A 212 -12.71 -4.72 -34.68
CA ALA A 212 -13.34 -5.66 -33.77
C ALA A 212 -13.19 -7.15 -34.15
N PRO A 213 -13.33 -7.58 -35.43
CA PRO A 213 -13.18 -8.99 -35.80
C PRO A 213 -11.75 -9.52 -35.58
N GLN A 214 -10.75 -8.67 -35.85
CA GLN A 214 -9.32 -9.04 -35.70
C GLN A 214 -8.97 -9.19 -34.21
N LEU A 215 -9.41 -8.24 -33.36
CA LEU A 215 -9.20 -8.29 -31.91
C LEU A 215 -9.93 -9.48 -31.29
N HIS A 216 -11.14 -9.77 -31.72
CA HIS A 216 -11.88 -10.95 -31.28
C HIS A 216 -11.13 -12.24 -31.62
N SER A 217 -10.64 -12.37 -32.86
CA SER A 217 -9.86 -13.53 -33.29
C SER A 217 -8.58 -13.70 -32.44
N ARG A 218 -7.89 -12.60 -32.14
CA ARG A 218 -6.69 -12.59 -31.29
C ARG A 218 -7.04 -13.01 -29.85
N MET A 219 -8.15 -12.53 -29.31
CA MET A 219 -8.66 -12.93 -28.00
C MET A 219 -8.96 -14.42 -27.94
N VAL A 220 -9.69 -14.95 -28.92
CA VAL A 220 -10.03 -16.38 -29.00
C VAL A 220 -8.77 -17.24 -29.05
N TRP A 221 -7.77 -16.86 -29.84
CA TRP A 221 -6.49 -17.56 -29.91
C TRP A 221 -5.76 -17.57 -28.56
N LEU A 222 -5.69 -16.42 -27.85
CA LEU A 222 -5.09 -16.33 -26.52
C LEU A 222 -5.82 -17.20 -25.51
N GLN A 223 -7.17 -17.20 -25.53
CA GLN A 223 -7.99 -18.03 -24.64
C GLN A 223 -7.81 -19.53 -24.92
N GLN A 224 -7.71 -19.95 -26.18
CA GLN A 224 -7.42 -21.33 -26.54
C GLN A 224 -6.03 -21.76 -26.05
N THR A 225 -5.04 -20.87 -26.19
CA THR A 225 -3.68 -21.10 -25.67
C THR A 225 -3.70 -21.25 -24.15
N LEU A 226 -4.37 -20.32 -23.45
CA LEU A 226 -4.54 -20.38 -22.00
C LEU A 226 -5.23 -21.67 -21.56
N HIS A 227 -6.32 -22.05 -22.23
CA HIS A 227 -7.05 -23.29 -21.96
C HIS A 227 -6.14 -24.53 -22.08
N SER A 228 -5.31 -24.60 -23.13
CA SER A 228 -4.37 -25.71 -23.32
C SER A 228 -3.32 -25.80 -22.21
N LEU A 229 -2.77 -24.65 -21.79
CA LEU A 229 -1.80 -24.58 -20.68
C LEU A 229 -2.42 -25.00 -19.34
N VAL A 230 -3.62 -24.48 -19.04
CA VAL A 230 -4.38 -24.83 -17.83
C VAL A 230 -4.73 -26.31 -17.82
N THR A 231 -5.22 -26.85 -18.93
CA THR A 231 -5.56 -28.26 -19.06
C THR A 231 -4.33 -29.16 -18.84
N ARG A 232 -3.18 -28.81 -19.42
CA ARG A 232 -1.92 -29.52 -19.22
C ARG A 232 -1.49 -29.53 -17.76
N ARG A 233 -1.54 -28.37 -17.08
CA ARG A 233 -1.24 -28.24 -15.65
C ARG A 233 -2.22 -29.07 -14.81
N THR A 234 -3.50 -28.99 -15.10
CA THR A 234 -4.55 -29.71 -14.36
C THR A 234 -4.37 -31.23 -14.47
N ARG A 235 -4.10 -31.75 -15.68
CA ARG A 235 -3.79 -33.18 -15.87
C ARG A 235 -2.56 -33.61 -15.05
N PHE A 236 -1.48 -32.83 -15.09
CA PHE A 236 -0.29 -33.12 -14.31
C PHE A 236 -0.59 -33.09 -12.80
N THR A 237 -1.34 -32.11 -12.32
CA THR A 237 -1.76 -32.00 -10.91
C THR A 237 -2.63 -33.18 -10.51
N MET A 238 -3.58 -33.60 -11.36
CA MET A 238 -4.44 -34.75 -11.11
C MET A 238 -3.63 -36.05 -10.95
N ILE A 239 -2.71 -36.31 -11.90
CA ILE A 239 -1.84 -37.49 -11.84
C ILE A 239 -0.96 -37.45 -10.58
N SER A 240 -0.40 -36.30 -10.27
CA SER A 240 0.43 -36.12 -9.07
C SER A 240 -0.34 -36.39 -7.78
N ARG A 241 -1.57 -35.86 -7.69
CA ARG A 241 -2.45 -36.13 -6.55
C ARG A 241 -2.87 -37.59 -6.46
N LEU A 242 -3.12 -38.23 -7.61
CA LEU A 242 -3.47 -39.65 -7.66
C LEU A 242 -2.32 -40.52 -7.11
N ILE A 243 -1.09 -40.28 -7.57
CA ILE A 243 0.10 -41.00 -7.08
C ILE A 243 0.27 -40.83 -5.57
N LEU A 244 0.16 -39.57 -5.09
CA LEU A 244 0.32 -39.26 -3.68
C LEU A 244 -0.79 -39.90 -2.83
N SER A 245 -2.06 -39.82 -3.27
CA SER A 245 -3.19 -40.46 -2.59
C SER A 245 -3.09 -41.98 -2.61
N ALA A 246 -2.62 -42.57 -3.71
CA ALA A 246 -2.38 -44.02 -3.78
C ALA A 246 -1.28 -44.47 -2.82
N THR A 247 -0.19 -43.70 -2.69
CA THR A 247 0.91 -43.97 -1.74
C THR A 247 0.39 -43.95 -0.30
N PHE A 248 -0.39 -42.92 0.06
CA PHE A 248 -1.00 -42.85 1.38
C PHE A 248 -2.08 -43.91 1.62
N GLY A 249 -2.90 -44.20 0.59
CA GLY A 249 -3.87 -45.29 0.64
C GLY A 249 -3.22 -46.66 0.85
N ALA A 250 -2.07 -46.90 0.19
CA ALA A 250 -1.30 -48.11 0.40
C ALA A 250 -0.75 -48.19 1.84
N GLY A 251 -0.26 -47.08 2.39
CA GLY A 251 0.18 -47.01 3.80
C GLY A 251 -0.94 -47.27 4.79
N TYR A 252 -2.13 -46.70 4.54
CA TYR A 252 -3.33 -46.97 5.36
C TYR A 252 -3.77 -48.44 5.29
N PHE A 253 -3.82 -49.01 4.06
CA PHE A 253 -4.16 -50.40 3.84
C PHE A 253 -3.11 -51.34 4.45
N GLY A 254 -1.84 -51.00 4.36
CA GLY A 254 -0.77 -51.77 5.04
C GLY A 254 -0.92 -51.79 6.56
N ALA A 255 -1.23 -50.64 7.17
CA ALA A 255 -1.51 -50.54 8.59
C ALA A 255 -2.77 -51.35 8.99
N PHE A 256 -3.82 -51.33 8.15
CA PHE A 256 -5.03 -52.11 8.35
C PHE A 256 -4.75 -53.62 8.33
N VAL A 257 -4.00 -54.10 7.30
CA VAL A 257 -3.66 -55.54 7.16
C VAL A 257 -2.74 -55.96 8.30
N TYR A 258 -1.72 -55.18 8.62
CA TYR A 258 -0.81 -55.43 9.74
C TYR A 258 -1.58 -55.51 11.09
N GLY A 259 -2.40 -54.51 11.35
CA GLY A 259 -3.27 -54.49 12.56
C GLY A 259 -4.20 -55.69 12.60
N GLY A 260 -4.76 -56.13 11.47
CA GLY A 260 -5.61 -57.33 11.36
C GLY A 260 -4.89 -58.62 11.73
N PHE A 261 -3.63 -58.79 11.30
CA PHE A 261 -2.79 -59.94 11.71
C PHE A 261 -2.48 -59.91 13.21
N GLN A 262 -2.08 -58.76 13.74
CA GLN A 262 -1.81 -58.57 15.16
C GLN A 262 -3.07 -58.83 16.03
N LEU A 263 -4.25 -58.42 15.55
CA LEU A 263 -5.53 -58.66 16.22
C LEU A 263 -5.87 -60.19 16.21
N ARG A 264 -5.69 -60.86 15.07
CA ARG A 264 -5.90 -62.30 14.95
C ARG A 264 -5.01 -63.07 15.91
N ASP A 265 -3.76 -62.66 16.05
CA ASP A 265 -2.75 -63.29 16.89
C ASP A 265 -2.91 -62.91 18.39
N GLY A 266 -3.93 -62.08 18.72
CA GLY A 266 -4.24 -61.65 20.08
C GLY A 266 -3.22 -60.65 20.66
N ALA A 267 -2.34 -60.10 19.86
CA ALA A 267 -1.29 -59.15 20.28
C ALA A 267 -1.83 -57.73 20.56
N ILE A 268 -2.94 -57.36 19.93
CA ILE A 268 -3.58 -56.04 20.10
C ILE A 268 -5.10 -56.22 20.29
N THR A 269 -5.74 -55.15 20.83
CA THR A 269 -7.20 -55.08 20.98
C THR A 269 -7.84 -54.37 19.77
N PHE A 270 -9.18 -54.50 19.63
CA PHE A 270 -9.95 -53.74 18.62
C PHE A 270 -9.79 -52.24 18.77
N GLY A 271 -9.71 -51.73 20.00
CA GLY A 271 -9.49 -50.31 20.28
C GLY A 271 -8.12 -49.86 19.79
N VAL A 272 -7.07 -50.65 19.97
CA VAL A 272 -5.72 -50.34 19.45
C VAL A 272 -5.71 -50.31 17.94
N MET A 273 -6.35 -51.25 17.25
CA MET A 273 -6.47 -51.26 15.80
C MET A 273 -7.18 -50.02 15.27
N ALA A 274 -8.29 -49.61 15.90
CA ALA A 274 -9.00 -48.38 15.53
C ALA A 274 -8.12 -47.13 15.72
N ALA A 275 -7.37 -47.08 16.83
CA ALA A 275 -6.42 -45.98 17.08
C ALA A 275 -5.30 -45.93 16.05
N PHE A 276 -4.76 -47.05 15.57
CA PHE A 276 -3.78 -47.12 14.50
C PHE A 276 -4.28 -46.41 13.24
N LEU A 277 -5.48 -46.74 12.79
CA LEU A 277 -6.06 -46.17 11.58
C LEU A 277 -6.32 -44.66 11.71
N GLN A 278 -6.75 -44.21 12.87
CA GLN A 278 -6.92 -42.77 13.15
C GLN A 278 -5.57 -42.04 13.16
N LEU A 279 -4.52 -42.60 13.79
CA LEU A 279 -3.19 -41.99 13.85
C LEU A 279 -2.50 -41.95 12.48
N VAL A 280 -2.66 -42.96 11.63
CA VAL A 280 -2.20 -42.96 10.26
C VAL A 280 -2.78 -41.77 9.48
N SER A 281 -4.09 -41.55 9.62
CA SER A 281 -4.77 -40.39 9.01
C SER A 281 -4.27 -39.06 9.58
N GLN A 282 -4.02 -38.98 10.89
CA GLN A 282 -3.51 -37.78 11.56
C GLN A 282 -2.04 -37.46 11.21
N ILE A 283 -1.27 -38.40 10.69
CA ILE A 283 0.09 -38.19 10.16
C ILE A 283 0.03 -37.74 8.70
N GLN A 284 -0.81 -38.36 7.88
CA GLN A 284 -0.86 -38.13 6.44
C GLN A 284 -1.41 -36.73 6.07
N ASN A 285 -2.53 -36.31 6.68
CA ASN A 285 -3.19 -35.06 6.36
C ASN A 285 -2.33 -33.81 6.62
N PRO A 286 -1.62 -33.67 7.76
CA PRO A 286 -0.71 -32.56 7.99
C PRO A 286 0.44 -32.47 6.98
N ILE A 287 0.98 -33.59 6.51
CA ILE A 287 2.02 -33.61 5.51
C ILE A 287 1.52 -33.00 4.19
N LEU A 288 0.32 -33.41 3.75
CA LEU A 288 -0.30 -32.84 2.54
C LEU A 288 -0.57 -31.33 2.70
N SER A 289 -1.03 -30.92 3.87
CA SER A 289 -1.27 -29.52 4.20
C SER A 289 0.04 -28.71 4.17
N ALA A 290 1.12 -29.19 4.79
CA ALA A 290 2.42 -28.53 4.77
C ALA A 290 2.97 -28.34 3.35
N LEU A 291 2.80 -29.34 2.47
CA LEU A 291 3.20 -29.24 1.08
C LEU A 291 2.45 -28.17 0.31
N SER A 292 1.16 -27.95 0.61
CA SER A 292 0.37 -26.90 -0.03
C SER A 292 0.79 -25.49 0.38
N MET A 293 1.49 -25.32 1.50
CA MET A 293 1.99 -24.03 2.00
C MET A 293 3.28 -23.56 1.30
N VAL A 294 4.05 -24.47 0.70
CA VAL A 294 5.34 -24.13 0.04
C VAL A 294 5.17 -23.05 -1.06
N PRO A 295 4.20 -23.14 -1.98
CA PRO A 295 3.99 -22.09 -2.97
C PRO A 295 3.63 -20.73 -2.35
N GLN A 296 2.87 -20.71 -1.25
CA GLN A 296 2.50 -19.48 -0.52
C GLN A 296 3.73 -18.79 0.06
N ILE A 297 4.63 -19.54 0.70
CA ILE A 297 5.89 -19.03 1.24
C ILE A 297 6.77 -18.46 0.12
N MET A 298 6.88 -19.17 -1.02
CA MET A 298 7.67 -18.71 -2.17
C MET A 298 7.09 -17.42 -2.78
N HIS A 299 5.76 -17.31 -2.85
CA HIS A 299 5.09 -16.11 -3.32
C HIS A 299 5.35 -14.94 -2.38
N ALA A 300 5.19 -15.16 -1.08
CA ALA A 300 5.42 -14.12 -0.08
C ALA A 300 6.88 -13.63 -0.06
N THR A 301 7.89 -14.51 -0.28
CA THR A 301 9.29 -14.06 -0.37
C THR A 301 9.53 -13.13 -1.56
N ALA A 302 8.93 -13.42 -2.72
CA ALA A 302 9.00 -12.53 -3.88
C ALA A 302 8.25 -11.20 -3.62
N SER A 303 7.13 -11.25 -2.91
CA SER A 303 6.39 -10.06 -2.49
C SER A 303 7.19 -9.20 -1.51
N VAL A 304 7.93 -9.80 -0.57
CA VAL A 304 8.83 -9.08 0.34
C VAL A 304 9.89 -8.28 -0.43
N ASP A 305 10.47 -8.86 -1.49
CA ASP A 305 11.48 -8.14 -2.28
C ASP A 305 10.88 -6.89 -2.94
N ARG A 306 9.66 -7.00 -3.51
CA ARG A 306 8.95 -5.85 -4.10
C ARG A 306 8.53 -4.80 -3.07
N LEU A 307 8.11 -5.22 -1.87
CA LEU A 307 7.76 -4.29 -0.79
C LEU A 307 8.99 -3.58 -0.24
N ARG A 308 10.15 -4.25 -0.20
CA ARG A 308 11.43 -3.63 0.17
C ARG A 308 11.85 -2.53 -0.79
N GLU A 309 11.61 -2.69 -2.09
CA GLU A 309 11.88 -1.62 -3.05
C GLU A 309 11.17 -0.32 -2.66
N ILE A 310 9.94 -0.41 -2.09
CA ILE A 310 9.22 0.76 -1.55
C ILE A 310 9.81 1.19 -0.19
N GLU A 311 10.16 0.23 0.69
CA GLU A 311 10.76 0.53 2.00
C GLU A 311 12.13 1.21 1.87
N ASP A 312 12.91 0.88 0.85
CA ASP A 312 14.27 1.36 0.62
C ASP A 312 14.31 2.66 -0.23
N MET A 313 13.15 3.19 -0.66
CA MET A 313 13.09 4.49 -1.36
C MET A 313 13.63 5.61 -0.46
N GLU A 314 14.42 6.50 -1.05
CA GLU A 314 14.90 7.69 -0.37
C GLU A 314 13.71 8.57 0.06
N GLN A 315 13.76 9.01 1.32
CA GLN A 315 12.76 9.89 1.89
C GLN A 315 13.22 11.34 1.85
N GLU A 316 12.27 12.26 1.78
CA GLU A 316 12.54 13.68 1.99
C GLU A 316 12.93 13.96 3.45
N HIS A 317 13.75 14.98 3.69
CA HIS A 317 14.27 15.30 5.05
C HIS A 317 13.17 15.74 6.04
N THR A 318 11.99 16.12 5.53
CA THR A 318 10.82 16.49 6.34
C THR A 318 9.88 15.33 6.68
N ALA A 319 10.25 14.08 6.34
CA ALA A 319 9.42 12.93 6.71
C ALA A 319 9.30 12.85 8.25
N PRO A 320 8.08 12.85 8.83
CA PRO A 320 7.91 12.70 10.27
C PRO A 320 8.53 11.37 10.71
N THR A 321 9.23 11.40 11.83
CA THR A 321 9.81 10.20 12.44
C THR A 321 8.71 9.18 12.65
N MET A 322 8.89 7.94 12.17
CA MET A 322 7.88 6.90 12.25
C MET A 322 7.49 6.66 13.72
N VAL A 323 6.33 7.12 14.11
CA VAL A 323 5.70 6.70 15.36
C VAL A 323 5.22 5.26 15.13
N SER A 324 5.65 4.35 16.00
CA SER A 324 5.14 2.97 15.99
C SER A 324 3.63 3.04 16.10
N PRO A 325 2.86 2.39 15.20
CA PRO A 325 1.41 2.40 15.30
C PRO A 325 1.02 1.71 16.61
N GLU A 326 0.53 2.47 17.56
CA GLU A 326 -0.21 1.92 18.69
C GLU A 326 -1.45 1.20 18.17
N PRO A 327 -1.85 0.09 18.80
CA PRO A 327 -3.04 -0.63 18.36
C PRO A 327 -4.26 0.30 18.41
N PHE A 328 -5.05 0.28 17.32
CA PHE A 328 -6.27 1.05 17.15
C PHE A 328 -7.22 0.88 18.35
N THR A 329 -7.10 1.75 19.32
CA THR A 329 -8.12 1.97 20.34
C THR A 329 -8.50 3.44 20.24
N THR A 330 -9.72 3.67 19.75
CA THR A 330 -10.43 4.96 19.67
C THR A 330 -9.68 6.10 18.96
N ALA A 331 -10.17 6.41 17.76
CA ALA A 331 -9.73 7.55 16.97
C ALA A 331 -10.13 8.86 17.65
N GLU A 332 -9.26 9.39 18.48
CA GLU A 332 -9.11 10.82 18.66
C GLU A 332 -7.95 11.24 17.75
N SER A 333 -8.26 12.15 16.84
CA SER A 333 -7.31 12.73 15.89
C SER A 333 -6.22 13.49 16.63
N SER A 334 -5.17 12.78 17.04
CA SER A 334 -3.95 13.43 17.49
C SER A 334 -3.15 13.83 16.24
N ILE A 335 -3.35 15.07 15.81
CA ILE A 335 -2.40 15.80 14.99
C ILE A 335 -1.08 15.77 15.74
N ILE A 336 -0.09 15.04 15.20
CA ILE A 336 1.25 14.95 15.80
C ILE A 336 1.88 16.34 15.67
N PRO A 337 2.23 17.01 16.77
CA PRO A 337 2.92 18.28 16.70
C PRO A 337 4.32 18.04 16.12
N SER A 338 4.68 18.84 15.13
CA SER A 338 6.00 18.93 14.52
C SER A 338 7.01 19.55 15.53
N SER A 339 7.39 18.79 16.56
CA SER A 339 8.17 19.31 17.71
C SER A 339 9.70 19.32 17.54
N ASP A 340 10.24 19.08 16.34
CA ASP A 340 11.71 19.06 16.14
C ASP A 340 12.25 20.14 15.18
N LEU A 341 11.48 21.19 14.91
CA LEU A 341 11.98 22.36 14.18
C LEU A 341 12.44 23.46 15.14
N SER A 342 13.36 23.16 16.03
CA SER A 342 14.06 24.18 16.85
C SER A 342 15.04 25.07 16.05
N GLU A 343 15.13 24.91 14.72
CA GLU A 343 15.84 25.81 13.78
C GLU A 343 14.96 26.95 13.22
N ASN A 344 13.88 27.27 13.91
CA ASN A 344 12.86 28.26 13.50
C ASN A 344 13.35 29.71 13.38
N SER A 345 14.62 29.98 13.61
CA SER A 345 15.18 31.34 13.52
C SER A 345 15.71 31.72 12.11
N LEU A 346 15.74 30.79 11.16
CA LEU A 346 16.40 30.99 9.85
C LEU A 346 15.43 31.24 8.68
N LEU A 347 14.11 31.11 8.87
CA LEU A 347 13.16 31.30 7.78
C LEU A 347 12.98 32.78 7.41
N PRO A 348 12.97 33.13 6.11
CA PRO A 348 12.75 34.49 5.63
C PRO A 348 11.33 34.98 5.95
N LYS A 349 11.15 36.29 6.16
CA LYS A 349 9.87 36.92 6.51
C LYS A 349 9.48 37.96 5.47
N GLY A 350 8.26 37.94 4.96
CA GLY A 350 7.75 38.90 3.99
C GLY A 350 7.66 38.36 2.56
N SER A 351 7.65 39.21 1.57
CA SER A 351 7.67 38.82 0.16
C SER A 351 8.99 38.13 -0.16
N LEU A 352 8.94 36.91 -0.70
CA LEU A 352 10.12 36.08 -0.99
C LEU A 352 10.47 36.13 -2.47
N GLY A 353 11.77 36.20 -2.79
CA GLY A 353 12.32 35.96 -4.12
C GLY A 353 12.85 34.54 -4.27
N VAL A 354 13.07 34.11 -5.49
CA VAL A 354 13.70 32.85 -5.84
C VAL A 354 14.96 33.12 -6.64
N ARG A 355 16.11 32.57 -6.25
CA ARG A 355 17.38 32.77 -6.90
C ARG A 355 18.01 31.45 -7.31
N PHE A 356 18.46 31.36 -8.53
CA PHE A 356 19.20 30.23 -9.08
C PHE A 356 20.67 30.64 -9.30
N HIS A 357 21.61 29.88 -8.73
CA HIS A 357 23.04 30.08 -8.86
C HIS A 357 23.69 28.91 -9.57
N ASP A 358 24.11 29.10 -10.81
CA ASP A 358 24.87 28.15 -11.63
C ASP A 358 24.29 26.74 -11.65
N VAL A 359 22.95 26.65 -11.76
CA VAL A 359 22.19 25.41 -11.61
C VAL A 359 22.29 24.56 -12.87
N SER A 360 22.71 23.29 -12.68
CA SER A 360 22.64 22.28 -13.74
C SER A 360 21.85 21.06 -13.26
N TYR A 361 20.99 20.53 -14.14
CA TYR A 361 20.18 19.35 -13.85
C TYR A 361 19.96 18.48 -15.08
N THR A 362 20.10 17.16 -14.88
CA THR A 362 19.83 16.11 -15.87
C THR A 362 18.90 15.06 -15.26
N TYR A 363 17.78 14.73 -15.91
CA TYR A 363 16.92 13.65 -15.45
C TYR A 363 17.63 12.30 -15.50
N PRO A 364 17.36 11.39 -14.56
CA PRO A 364 17.91 10.03 -14.59
C PRO A 364 17.59 9.32 -15.92
N GLY A 365 18.64 8.88 -16.62
CA GLY A 365 18.50 8.20 -17.91
C GLY A 365 18.42 9.12 -19.13
N ALA A 366 18.40 10.44 -18.97
CA ALA A 366 18.51 11.40 -20.08
C ALA A 366 19.98 11.56 -20.50
N GLY A 367 20.23 11.58 -21.83
CA GLY A 367 21.58 11.74 -22.37
C GLY A 367 22.07 13.20 -22.46
N LYS A 368 21.19 14.20 -22.20
CA LYS A 368 21.49 15.64 -22.28
C LYS A 368 21.00 16.32 -21.01
N ALA A 369 21.75 17.29 -20.53
CA ALA A 369 21.31 18.16 -19.43
C ALA A 369 20.04 18.93 -19.84
N THR A 370 19.07 18.99 -18.95
CA THR A 370 17.84 19.77 -19.15
C THR A 370 18.04 21.24 -18.83
N LEU A 371 18.88 21.51 -17.82
CA LEU A 371 19.37 22.86 -17.51
C LEU A 371 20.89 22.80 -17.38
N SER A 372 21.59 23.78 -17.94
CA SER A 372 23.05 23.87 -17.89
C SER A 372 23.47 25.29 -17.46
N HIS A 373 24.15 25.37 -16.31
CA HIS A 373 24.70 26.63 -15.78
C HIS A 373 23.68 27.77 -15.69
N PHE A 374 22.41 27.45 -15.35
CA PHE A 374 21.34 28.42 -15.29
C PHE A 374 21.48 29.31 -14.04
N SER A 375 21.50 30.62 -14.25
CA SER A 375 21.51 31.61 -13.16
C SER A 375 20.47 32.69 -13.46
N HIS A 376 19.55 32.90 -12.55
CA HIS A 376 18.51 33.92 -12.63
C HIS A 376 17.98 34.29 -11.26
N GLU A 377 17.49 35.52 -11.12
CA GLU A 377 16.93 36.04 -9.88
C GLU A 377 15.50 36.56 -10.11
N PHE A 378 14.53 35.87 -9.49
CA PHE A 378 13.13 36.30 -9.42
C PHE A 378 12.96 37.17 -8.18
N LYS A 379 12.81 38.48 -8.38
CA LYS A 379 12.79 39.45 -7.28
C LYS A 379 11.52 39.36 -6.42
N PRO A 380 11.62 39.60 -5.11
CA PRO A 380 10.46 39.67 -4.25
C PRO A 380 9.38 40.60 -4.76
N GLY A 381 8.12 40.13 -4.85
CA GLY A 381 6.97 40.92 -5.30
C GLY A 381 6.92 41.20 -6.80
N SER A 382 7.80 40.58 -7.62
CA SER A 382 7.79 40.73 -9.08
C SER A 382 6.91 39.67 -9.77
N ILE A 383 6.43 40.00 -10.96
CA ILE A 383 5.74 39.05 -11.85
C ILE A 383 6.71 38.75 -13.00
N THR A 384 7.09 37.48 -13.18
CA THR A 384 7.96 37.05 -14.28
C THR A 384 7.22 36.01 -15.14
N ILE A 385 7.24 36.26 -16.46
CA ILE A 385 6.69 35.36 -17.47
C ILE A 385 7.84 34.61 -18.14
N ILE A 386 7.81 33.28 -18.02
CA ILE A 386 8.82 32.41 -18.63
C ILE A 386 8.25 31.83 -19.92
N THR A 387 8.97 32.06 -21.02
CA THR A 387 8.67 31.51 -22.34
C THR A 387 9.85 30.69 -22.87
N GLY A 388 9.61 29.86 -23.88
CA GLY A 388 10.64 29.05 -24.53
C GLY A 388 10.04 27.84 -25.21
N GLU A 389 10.84 27.09 -25.96
CA GLU A 389 10.39 25.88 -26.67
C GLU A 389 9.94 24.76 -25.73
N THR A 390 9.15 23.81 -26.27
CA THR A 390 8.77 22.63 -25.51
C THR A 390 10.01 21.78 -25.21
N GLY A 391 10.22 21.42 -23.95
CA GLY A 391 11.38 20.64 -23.52
C GLY A 391 12.62 21.44 -23.11
N CYS A 392 12.64 22.79 -23.21
CA CYS A 392 13.78 23.62 -22.79
C CYS A 392 13.99 23.70 -21.26
N GLY A 393 13.16 23.01 -20.42
CA GLY A 393 13.39 22.93 -18.98
C GLY A 393 12.51 23.83 -18.11
N LYS A 394 11.46 24.49 -18.64
CA LYS A 394 10.57 25.37 -17.86
C LYS A 394 9.94 24.68 -16.63
N THR A 395 9.29 23.56 -16.81
CA THR A 395 8.71 22.78 -15.70
C THR A 395 9.80 22.25 -14.75
N THR A 396 10.99 21.94 -15.27
CA THR A 396 12.15 21.53 -14.45
C THR A 396 12.59 22.66 -13.53
N LEU A 397 12.59 23.89 -14.00
CA LEU A 397 12.90 25.07 -13.22
C LEU A 397 11.91 25.26 -12.07
N LEU A 398 10.59 25.10 -12.33
CA LEU A 398 9.58 25.14 -11.28
C LEU A 398 9.75 24.01 -10.25
N ARG A 399 10.09 22.80 -10.69
CA ARG A 399 10.35 21.65 -9.79
C ARG A 399 11.58 21.87 -8.90
N LEU A 400 12.62 22.51 -9.43
CA LEU A 400 13.79 22.92 -8.66
C LEU A 400 13.43 23.99 -7.62
N ALA A 401 12.65 25.00 -8.01
CA ALA A 401 12.16 26.04 -7.09
C ALA A 401 11.32 25.46 -5.95
N LEU A 402 10.54 24.38 -6.22
CA LEU A 402 9.74 23.64 -5.23
C LEU A 402 10.58 22.70 -4.34
N GLY A 403 11.87 22.52 -4.62
CA GLY A 403 12.67 21.48 -3.96
C GLY A 403 12.15 20.06 -4.17
N LEU A 404 11.40 19.81 -5.27
CA LEU A 404 10.95 18.46 -5.68
C LEU A 404 12.09 17.64 -6.28
N ILE A 405 13.06 18.32 -6.86
CA ILE A 405 14.30 17.77 -7.41
C ILE A 405 15.47 18.59 -6.90
N VAL A 406 16.61 17.94 -6.72
CA VAL A 406 17.83 18.57 -6.24
C VAL A 406 18.78 18.79 -7.43
N PRO A 407 19.36 19.98 -7.60
CA PRO A 407 20.30 20.24 -8.70
C PRO A 407 21.57 19.40 -8.54
N GLN A 408 22.20 19.01 -9.65
CA GLN A 408 23.47 18.28 -9.66
C GLN A 408 24.67 19.20 -9.39
N SER A 409 24.57 20.47 -9.82
CA SER A 409 25.50 21.55 -9.48
C SER A 409 24.73 22.84 -9.27
N GLY A 410 25.34 23.77 -8.53
CA GLY A 410 24.69 25.03 -8.15
C GLY A 410 23.68 24.85 -7.01
N GLN A 411 22.91 25.90 -6.75
CA GLN A 411 21.91 25.92 -5.69
C GLN A 411 20.71 26.80 -6.04
N VAL A 412 19.56 26.48 -5.46
CA VAL A 412 18.33 27.28 -5.57
C VAL A 412 17.95 27.76 -4.19
N GLU A 413 17.66 29.04 -4.08
CA GLU A 413 17.42 29.69 -2.80
C GLU A 413 16.10 30.46 -2.79
N LEU A 414 15.39 30.41 -1.67
CA LEU A 414 14.40 31.38 -1.28
C LEU A 414 15.06 32.47 -0.46
N TYR A 415 14.84 33.73 -0.77
CA TYR A 415 15.48 34.85 -0.10
C TYR A 415 14.50 36.01 0.13
N ASP A 416 14.75 36.78 1.16
CA ASP A 416 14.19 38.10 1.43
C ASP A 416 15.34 39.13 1.55
N ASN A 417 15.01 40.35 1.94
CA ASN A 417 16.02 41.41 2.08
C ASN A 417 17.06 41.16 3.19
N GLN A 418 16.86 40.16 4.04
CA GLN A 418 17.72 39.90 5.22
C GLN A 418 18.22 38.48 5.31
N ARG A 419 17.56 37.52 4.64
CA ARG A 419 17.81 36.09 4.81
C ARG A 419 17.74 35.33 3.49
N CYS A 420 18.46 34.24 3.43
CA CYS A 420 18.52 33.35 2.30
C CYS A 420 18.55 31.90 2.79
N THR A 421 17.77 31.03 2.19
CA THR A 421 17.68 29.61 2.55
C THR A 421 17.56 28.75 1.31
N ILE A 422 18.33 27.65 1.24
CA ILE A 422 18.27 26.69 0.13
C ILE A 422 16.87 26.08 0.06
N THR A 423 16.32 25.92 -1.13
CA THR A 423 14.99 25.32 -1.31
C THR A 423 15.02 23.83 -1.02
N GLU A 424 14.26 23.43 -0.02
CA GLU A 424 14.04 22.07 0.39
C GLU A 424 12.54 21.77 0.55
N ALA A 425 12.21 20.52 0.80
CA ALA A 425 10.82 20.10 1.02
C ALA A 425 10.13 20.90 2.16
N ALA A 426 10.89 21.31 3.18
CA ALA A 426 10.41 22.14 4.29
C ALA A 426 9.94 23.53 3.84
N MET A 427 10.45 24.07 2.72
CA MET A 427 10.10 25.40 2.22
C MET A 427 8.83 25.42 1.36
N ARG A 428 8.24 24.28 1.04
CA ARG A 428 7.02 24.21 0.19
C ARG A 428 5.82 24.91 0.80
N HIS A 429 5.81 25.17 2.10
CA HIS A 429 4.75 25.96 2.71
C HIS A 429 4.79 27.43 2.27
N CYS A 430 5.96 27.96 1.88
CA CYS A 430 6.11 29.33 1.34
C CYS A 430 5.72 29.44 -0.13
N ILE A 431 5.50 28.31 -0.83
CA ILE A 431 5.29 28.29 -2.27
C ILE A 431 3.90 27.70 -2.59
N THR A 432 3.11 28.41 -3.37
CA THR A 432 1.89 27.89 -3.97
C THR A 432 2.17 27.49 -5.41
N TYR A 433 1.93 26.22 -5.74
CA TYR A 433 2.16 25.68 -7.08
C TYR A 433 0.85 25.27 -7.73
N ILE A 434 0.62 25.78 -8.93
CA ILE A 434 -0.50 25.38 -9.79
C ILE A 434 0.06 24.58 -10.95
N PRO A 435 -0.12 23.25 -10.94
CA PRO A 435 0.42 22.37 -11.97
C PRO A 435 -0.35 22.45 -13.29
N GLN A 436 0.31 22.06 -14.37
CA GLN A 436 -0.33 21.83 -15.66
C GLN A 436 -1.31 20.64 -15.59
N GLY A 437 -2.48 20.78 -16.22
CA GLY A 437 -3.45 19.71 -16.40
C GLY A 437 -4.35 19.44 -15.18
N ASN A 438 -5.10 18.34 -15.26
CA ASN A 438 -6.05 17.95 -14.23
C ASN A 438 -5.38 17.14 -13.12
N THR A 439 -5.37 17.69 -11.91
CA THR A 439 -4.86 17.04 -10.69
C THR A 439 -5.93 16.90 -9.61
N LEU A 440 -7.21 16.92 -10.00
CA LEU A 440 -8.32 16.71 -9.06
C LEU A 440 -8.37 15.25 -8.61
N MET A 441 -8.69 15.07 -7.34
CA MET A 441 -8.93 13.75 -6.74
C MET A 441 -10.42 13.42 -6.77
N SER A 442 -10.75 12.14 -6.77
CA SER A 442 -12.14 11.68 -6.64
C SER A 442 -12.70 12.12 -5.29
N GLY A 443 -13.89 12.71 -5.29
CA GLY A 443 -14.57 13.29 -4.13
C GLY A 443 -15.45 14.45 -4.58
N SER A 444 -15.87 15.33 -3.67
CA SER A 444 -16.58 16.57 -4.00
C SER A 444 -15.62 17.70 -4.41
N VAL A 445 -16.17 18.81 -4.94
CA VAL A 445 -15.41 20.05 -5.12
C VAL A 445 -14.88 20.53 -3.78
N ARG A 446 -15.71 20.52 -2.72
CA ARG A 446 -15.35 20.86 -1.34
C ARG A 446 -14.16 20.03 -0.86
N ASP A 447 -14.20 18.69 -1.03
CA ASP A 447 -13.10 17.81 -0.64
C ASP A 447 -11.80 18.20 -1.32
N ASN A 448 -11.85 18.53 -2.61
CA ASN A 448 -10.68 18.96 -3.37
C ASN A 448 -10.12 20.30 -2.90
N LEU A 449 -10.96 21.26 -2.54
CA LEU A 449 -10.54 22.55 -1.99
C LEU A 449 -9.90 22.38 -0.61
N LEU A 450 -10.50 21.58 0.27
CA LEU A 450 -10.01 21.32 1.63
C LEU A 450 -8.68 20.55 1.68
N LEU A 451 -8.28 19.88 0.59
CA LEU A 451 -6.92 19.29 0.50
C LEU A 451 -5.81 20.32 0.66
N ALA A 452 -6.03 21.56 0.21
CA ALA A 452 -5.02 22.61 0.29
C ALA A 452 -5.07 23.38 1.63
N ALA A 453 -6.27 23.54 2.20
CA ALA A 453 -6.52 24.25 3.45
C ALA A 453 -7.67 23.55 4.23
N PRO A 454 -7.37 22.55 5.09
CA PRO A 454 -8.38 21.77 5.80
C PRO A 454 -9.30 22.59 6.70
N GLU A 455 -8.81 23.71 7.23
CA GLU A 455 -9.54 24.61 8.15
C GLU A 455 -10.21 25.80 7.44
N ALA A 456 -10.20 25.81 6.09
CA ALA A 456 -10.76 26.95 5.34
C ALA A 456 -12.27 27.08 5.53
N THR A 457 -12.72 28.32 5.73
CA THR A 457 -14.14 28.66 5.82
C THR A 457 -14.80 28.62 4.44
N GLU A 458 -16.14 28.52 4.41
CA GLU A 458 -16.89 28.57 3.16
C GLU A 458 -16.71 29.90 2.43
N GLU A 459 -16.57 31.00 3.15
CA GLU A 459 -16.31 32.34 2.58
C GLU A 459 -14.97 32.36 1.86
N GLN A 460 -13.91 31.79 2.45
CA GLN A 460 -12.59 31.66 1.83
C GLN A 460 -12.63 30.76 0.59
N MET A 461 -13.41 29.68 0.61
CA MET A 461 -13.60 28.81 -0.57
C MET A 461 -14.29 29.59 -1.70
N LEU A 462 -15.30 30.39 -1.39
CA LEU A 462 -16.01 31.24 -2.37
C LEU A 462 -15.08 32.32 -2.95
N GLU A 463 -14.25 32.95 -2.12
CA GLU A 463 -13.24 33.90 -2.59
C GLU A 463 -12.23 33.25 -3.56
N ALA A 464 -11.74 32.05 -3.22
CA ALA A 464 -10.85 31.28 -4.07
C ALA A 464 -11.49 30.90 -5.41
N ILE A 465 -12.76 30.45 -5.38
CA ILE A 465 -13.56 30.13 -6.57
C ILE A 465 -13.73 31.37 -7.44
N HIS A 466 -14.09 32.49 -6.85
CA HIS A 466 -14.26 33.75 -7.58
C HIS A 466 -12.94 34.20 -8.21
N THR A 467 -11.83 34.17 -7.48
CA THR A 467 -10.51 34.55 -7.97
C THR A 467 -10.07 33.65 -9.14
N ALA A 468 -10.38 32.36 -9.08
CA ALA A 468 -10.09 31.38 -10.14
C ALA A 468 -11.07 31.41 -11.33
N VAL A 469 -12.06 32.33 -11.34
CA VAL A 469 -13.12 32.40 -12.37
C VAL A 469 -13.90 31.07 -12.45
N ALA A 470 -14.09 30.41 -11.31
CA ALA A 470 -14.75 29.10 -11.18
C ALA A 470 -16.19 29.21 -10.67
N ASP A 471 -16.80 30.40 -10.82
CA ASP A 471 -18.16 30.71 -10.32
C ASP A 471 -19.23 29.72 -10.85
N PHE A 472 -19.00 29.05 -11.98
CA PHE A 472 -19.86 27.99 -12.52
C PHE A 472 -20.13 26.85 -11.53
N ILE A 473 -19.29 26.68 -10.49
CA ILE A 473 -19.47 25.66 -9.44
C ILE A 473 -20.78 25.91 -8.68
N LEU A 474 -21.14 27.16 -8.48
CA LEU A 474 -22.36 27.56 -7.77
C LEU A 474 -23.62 27.24 -8.57
N ASP A 475 -23.50 27.10 -9.89
CA ASP A 475 -24.60 26.74 -10.79
C ASP A 475 -24.73 25.20 -10.96
N LEU A 476 -23.82 24.41 -10.37
CA LEU A 476 -23.93 22.96 -10.37
C LEU A 476 -25.04 22.50 -9.41
N PRO A 477 -25.69 21.33 -9.67
CA PRO A 477 -26.82 20.85 -8.89
C PRO A 477 -26.58 20.80 -7.37
N ASP A 478 -25.38 20.42 -6.95
CA ASP A 478 -24.99 20.28 -5.54
C ASP A 478 -23.93 21.34 -5.12
N GLY A 479 -23.68 22.34 -5.95
CA GLY A 479 -22.72 23.42 -5.65
C GLY A 479 -21.32 22.87 -5.30
N LEU A 480 -20.79 23.27 -4.13
CA LEU A 480 -19.51 22.78 -3.59
C LEU A 480 -19.50 21.27 -3.33
N ASP A 481 -20.62 20.67 -3.05
CA ASP A 481 -20.71 19.25 -2.73
C ASP A 481 -20.90 18.37 -3.97
N THR A 482 -20.85 18.98 -5.16
CA THR A 482 -20.90 18.25 -6.45
C THR A 482 -19.76 17.25 -6.55
N PRO A 483 -20.06 15.96 -6.79
CA PRO A 483 -19.04 14.92 -6.90
C PRO A 483 -18.23 15.07 -8.20
N ILE A 484 -16.90 14.87 -8.09
CA ILE A 484 -15.93 14.89 -9.20
C ILE A 484 -15.24 13.51 -9.28
N GLY A 485 -15.02 12.98 -10.47
CA GLY A 485 -14.32 11.71 -10.69
C GLY A 485 -14.93 10.88 -11.82
N GLU A 486 -14.51 9.63 -11.98
CA GLU A 486 -14.89 8.76 -13.11
C GLU A 486 -16.41 8.53 -13.27
N ARG A 487 -17.18 8.62 -12.17
CA ARG A 487 -18.65 8.41 -12.15
C ARG A 487 -19.45 9.67 -11.90
N ALA A 488 -18.81 10.84 -11.93
CA ALA A 488 -19.37 12.14 -11.58
C ALA A 488 -19.74 12.95 -12.83
N ILE A 489 -20.21 14.18 -12.59
CA ILE A 489 -20.48 15.14 -13.65
C ILE A 489 -19.22 15.36 -14.49
N ARG A 490 -19.35 15.23 -15.81
CA ARG A 490 -18.25 15.51 -16.74
C ARG A 490 -18.04 17.00 -16.87
N LEU A 491 -17.06 17.50 -16.14
CA LEU A 491 -16.58 18.87 -16.30
C LEU A 491 -15.67 18.97 -17.54
N SER A 492 -15.71 20.13 -18.21
CA SER A 492 -14.74 20.40 -19.26
C SER A 492 -13.32 20.52 -18.69
N GLU A 493 -12.29 20.35 -19.54
CA GLU A 493 -10.89 20.47 -19.12
C GLU A 493 -10.61 21.86 -18.50
N GLY A 494 -11.12 22.94 -19.11
CA GLY A 494 -11.02 24.30 -18.56
C GLY A 494 -11.78 24.51 -17.24
N GLN A 495 -12.92 23.80 -17.02
CA GLN A 495 -13.61 23.80 -15.74
C GLN A 495 -12.79 23.10 -14.66
N MET A 496 -12.26 21.92 -14.96
CA MET A 496 -11.39 21.18 -14.04
C MET A 496 -10.16 21.97 -13.66
N GLN A 497 -9.53 22.62 -14.62
CA GLN A 497 -8.34 23.44 -14.39
C GLN A 497 -8.65 24.64 -13.48
N ARG A 498 -9.80 25.30 -13.64
CA ARG A 498 -10.22 26.40 -12.74
C ARG A 498 -10.44 25.93 -11.30
N ILE A 499 -10.93 24.72 -11.08
CA ILE A 499 -11.04 24.13 -9.72
C ILE A 499 -9.63 23.86 -9.15
N VAL A 500 -8.69 23.37 -9.95
CA VAL A 500 -7.29 23.17 -9.52
C VAL A 500 -6.66 24.52 -9.12
N ILE A 501 -6.93 25.58 -9.88
CA ILE A 501 -6.48 26.94 -9.57
C ILE A 501 -7.10 27.39 -8.24
N ALA A 502 -8.43 27.28 -8.08
CA ALA A 502 -9.13 27.66 -6.85
C ALA A 502 -8.57 26.92 -5.62
N ARG A 503 -8.36 25.61 -5.74
CA ARG A 503 -7.73 24.79 -4.68
C ARG A 503 -6.37 25.32 -4.26
N SER A 504 -5.52 25.63 -5.22
CA SER A 504 -4.16 26.11 -4.95
C SER A 504 -4.17 27.51 -4.33
N LEU A 505 -5.03 28.41 -4.80
CA LEU A 505 -5.17 29.77 -4.28
C LEU A 505 -5.77 29.77 -2.86
N LEU A 506 -6.68 28.85 -2.55
CA LEU A 506 -7.31 28.77 -1.23
C LEU A 506 -6.27 28.64 -0.10
N ARG A 507 -5.18 27.94 -0.36
CA ARG A 507 -4.05 27.82 0.57
C ARG A 507 -3.48 29.18 0.97
N THR A 508 -3.32 30.09 0.01
CA THR A 508 -2.78 31.44 0.24
C THR A 508 -3.83 32.39 0.82
N ILE A 509 -5.09 32.20 0.48
CA ILE A 509 -6.22 33.03 0.97
C ILE A 509 -6.50 32.72 2.45
N SER A 510 -6.56 31.45 2.83
CA SER A 510 -6.89 31.04 4.20
C SER A 510 -5.84 31.54 5.22
N ASP A 511 -4.61 31.76 4.80
CA ASP A 511 -3.53 32.24 5.67
C ASP A 511 -3.57 33.76 5.92
N LYS A 512 -4.27 34.54 5.08
CA LYS A 512 -4.38 36.00 5.25
C LYS A 512 -5.23 36.39 6.47
N GLU A 513 -6.26 35.64 6.80
CA GLU A 513 -7.19 35.95 7.90
C GLU A 513 -6.73 35.42 9.25
N GLY A 514 -6.02 34.29 9.31
CA GLY A 514 -5.42 33.77 10.55
C GLY A 514 -4.41 34.71 11.20
N ALA A 515 -3.79 35.62 10.43
CA ALA A 515 -2.88 36.62 10.96
C ALA A 515 -3.58 37.87 11.56
N GLY A 516 -4.87 38.07 11.28
CA GLY A 516 -5.61 39.29 11.70
C GLY A 516 -6.30 39.19 13.05
N ASP A 517 -6.76 38.03 13.48
CA ASP A 517 -7.68 37.93 14.64
C ASP A 517 -6.98 37.62 15.97
N PHE A 518 -5.72 37.19 15.99
CA PHE A 518 -4.99 36.94 17.26
C PHE A 518 -4.54 38.22 18.01
N HIS A 519 -4.74 39.41 17.47
CA HIS A 519 -4.38 40.68 18.14
C HIS A 519 -5.52 41.37 18.88
N ARG A 520 -6.74 40.83 18.92
CA ARG A 520 -7.90 41.57 19.51
C ARG A 520 -8.53 40.99 20.78
N GLU A 521 -8.19 39.81 21.24
CA GLU A 521 -8.79 39.26 22.48
C GLU A 521 -7.74 38.77 23.52
N GLY A 522 -6.77 39.59 23.84
CA GLY A 522 -5.74 39.32 24.86
C GLY A 522 -5.63 40.34 25.97
N SER A 523 -6.75 40.98 26.42
CA SER A 523 -6.72 41.77 27.64
C SER A 523 -7.94 41.47 28.52
N ASN A 524 -7.67 40.88 29.67
CA ASN A 524 -8.50 40.58 30.83
C ASN A 524 -9.06 39.14 30.94
N MET A 525 -8.28 38.26 31.54
CA MET A 525 -8.72 37.56 32.75
C MET A 525 -7.55 37.02 33.55
N ALA A 526 -7.57 37.35 34.83
CA ALA A 526 -6.53 37.15 35.80
C ALA A 526 -6.31 35.69 36.23
N ALA A 527 -5.07 35.40 36.53
CA ALA A 527 -4.57 34.63 37.67
C ALA A 527 -5.38 33.41 38.18
N GLY A 528 -4.77 32.25 38.08
CA GLY A 528 -5.08 31.16 39.00
C GLY A 528 -4.68 29.76 38.53
N CYS A 529 -3.65 29.24 39.17
CA CYS A 529 -3.29 27.81 39.37
C CYS A 529 -2.54 27.04 38.29
N CYS A 530 -1.24 26.94 38.52
CA CYS A 530 -0.34 25.77 38.50
C CYS A 530 -0.58 24.69 37.44
N GLY A 531 0.46 24.51 36.61
CA GLY A 531 0.70 23.28 35.89
C GLY A 531 1.53 23.56 34.63
N ASP A 532 2.84 23.30 34.71
CA ASP A 532 3.80 23.35 33.60
C ASP A 532 3.29 22.49 32.43
N THR A 533 2.81 23.12 31.39
CA THR A 533 2.78 22.61 30.06
C THR A 533 3.23 23.76 29.15
N ASP A 534 4.51 23.75 28.80
CA ASP A 534 5.04 24.54 27.70
C ASP A 534 4.36 24.10 26.40
N ALA A 535 3.16 24.63 26.18
CA ALA A 535 2.57 24.69 24.86
C ALA A 535 3.41 25.71 24.08
N LEU A 536 4.39 25.20 23.33
CA LEU A 536 5.12 25.95 22.33
C LEU A 536 4.09 26.50 21.35
N SER A 537 3.67 27.74 21.54
CA SER A 537 2.99 28.55 20.55
C SER A 537 3.94 28.65 19.36
N VAL A 538 3.70 27.83 18.33
CA VAL A 538 4.32 28.00 17.02
C VAL A 538 3.94 29.40 16.56
N ASN A 539 4.91 30.31 16.52
CA ASN A 539 4.75 31.66 16.03
C ASN A 539 4.46 31.61 14.52
N ASP A 540 3.18 31.54 14.13
CA ASP A 540 2.68 31.39 12.74
C ASP A 540 2.85 32.66 11.88
N ASN A 541 3.83 33.51 12.15
CA ASN A 541 4.18 34.67 11.30
C ASN A 541 5.04 34.28 10.09
N TYR A 542 4.84 33.08 9.54
CA TYR A 542 5.59 32.61 8.38
C TYR A 542 4.84 32.89 7.07
N CYS A 543 5.61 33.21 6.04
CA CYS A 543 5.24 33.62 4.69
C CYS A 543 4.60 32.47 3.88
N ARG A 544 3.47 31.92 4.31
CA ARG A 544 2.76 30.89 3.54
C ARG A 544 2.32 31.46 2.19
N GLY A 545 2.66 30.76 1.11
CA GLY A 545 2.24 31.14 -0.24
C GLY A 545 2.83 32.44 -0.81
N SER A 546 3.94 32.94 -0.27
CA SER A 546 4.57 34.18 -0.76
C SER A 546 5.06 34.11 -2.20
N VAL A 547 5.30 32.91 -2.72
CA VAL A 547 5.71 32.66 -4.12
C VAL A 547 4.63 31.84 -4.82
N LEU A 548 4.13 32.32 -5.96
CA LEU A 548 3.18 31.60 -6.82
C LEU A 548 3.91 31.09 -8.07
N LEU A 549 3.86 29.79 -8.27
CA LEU A 549 4.40 29.12 -9.46
C LEU A 549 3.25 28.58 -10.31
N LEU A 550 3.11 29.08 -11.53
CA LEU A 550 2.00 28.79 -12.44
C LEU A 550 2.53 28.08 -13.69
N ASP A 551 2.20 26.80 -13.86
CA ASP A 551 2.69 25.97 -14.97
C ASP A 551 1.59 25.78 -16.02
N GLU A 552 1.65 26.55 -17.11
CA GLU A 552 0.73 26.49 -18.25
C GLU A 552 -0.77 26.49 -17.90
N ILE A 553 -1.14 27.28 -16.89
CA ILE A 553 -2.51 27.27 -16.31
C ILE A 553 -3.60 27.76 -17.25
N THR A 554 -3.23 28.41 -18.36
CA THR A 554 -4.17 29.03 -19.31
C THR A 554 -4.35 28.21 -20.59
N SER A 555 -3.65 27.05 -20.72
CA SER A 555 -3.63 26.28 -21.97
C SER A 555 -5.02 25.79 -22.43
N SER A 556 -5.92 25.45 -21.49
CA SER A 556 -7.28 24.98 -21.75
C SER A 556 -8.37 26.04 -21.57
N LEU A 557 -7.99 27.32 -21.37
CA LEU A 557 -8.92 28.42 -21.21
C LEU A 557 -9.11 29.21 -22.52
N ASP A 558 -10.31 29.78 -22.69
CA ASP A 558 -10.57 30.76 -23.73
C ASP A 558 -9.95 32.11 -23.36
N ALA A 559 -9.67 32.98 -24.35
CA ALA A 559 -8.95 34.24 -24.16
C ALA A 559 -9.65 35.20 -23.18
N ALA A 560 -10.98 35.23 -23.13
CA ALA A 560 -11.70 36.11 -22.22
C ALA A 560 -11.58 35.65 -20.76
N THR A 561 -11.69 34.35 -20.52
CA THR A 561 -11.51 33.74 -19.18
C THR A 561 -10.05 33.87 -18.72
N GLU A 562 -9.08 33.64 -19.62
CA GLU A 562 -7.66 33.83 -19.35
C GLU A 562 -7.35 35.26 -18.90
N GLN A 563 -7.82 36.28 -19.62
CA GLN A 563 -7.59 37.66 -19.27
C GLN A 563 -8.24 38.05 -17.94
N THR A 564 -9.44 37.57 -17.67
CA THR A 564 -10.15 37.80 -16.41
C THR A 564 -9.39 37.15 -15.25
N LEU A 565 -8.94 35.90 -15.41
CA LEU A 565 -8.15 35.16 -14.42
C LEU A 565 -6.84 35.91 -14.09
N LEU A 566 -6.08 36.30 -15.10
CA LEU A 566 -4.81 37.01 -14.92
C LEU A 566 -5.00 38.37 -14.26
N THR A 567 -6.09 39.07 -14.59
CA THR A 567 -6.43 40.37 -13.96
C THR A 567 -6.77 40.17 -12.48
N ARG A 568 -7.60 39.18 -12.13
CA ARG A 568 -7.95 38.87 -10.74
C ARG A 568 -6.72 38.40 -9.94
N LEU A 569 -5.88 37.53 -10.53
CA LEU A 569 -4.64 37.06 -9.91
C LEU A 569 -3.69 38.23 -9.61
N SER A 570 -3.44 39.13 -10.59
CA SER A 570 -2.53 40.26 -10.39
C SER A 570 -3.03 41.25 -9.34
N ALA A 571 -4.35 41.44 -9.23
CA ALA A 571 -4.95 42.29 -8.19
C ALA A 571 -4.85 41.65 -6.79
N THR A 572 -5.20 40.37 -6.67
CA THR A 572 -5.22 39.64 -5.39
C THR A 572 -3.83 39.40 -4.82
N PHE A 573 -2.85 39.12 -5.68
CA PHE A 573 -1.50 38.72 -5.32
C PHE A 573 -0.42 39.77 -5.69
N SER A 574 -0.77 41.05 -5.66
CA SER A 574 0.13 42.19 -6.04
C SER A 574 1.42 42.27 -5.21
N HIS A 575 1.45 41.69 -4.01
CA HIS A 575 2.62 41.67 -3.14
C HIS A 575 3.37 40.34 -3.15
N HIS A 576 2.93 39.38 -3.97
CA HIS A 576 3.54 38.05 -4.06
C HIS A 576 4.49 37.99 -5.27
N THR A 577 5.50 37.13 -5.18
CA THR A 577 6.34 36.83 -6.33
C THR A 577 5.61 35.78 -7.19
N VAL A 578 5.33 36.14 -8.43
CA VAL A 578 4.57 35.32 -9.36
C VAL A 578 5.45 34.90 -10.55
N ILE A 579 5.60 33.59 -10.75
CA ILE A 579 6.36 33.03 -11.88
C ILE A 579 5.37 32.24 -12.74
N ILE A 580 5.17 32.70 -13.98
CA ILE A 580 4.21 32.15 -14.93
C ILE A 580 4.96 31.48 -16.08
N VAL A 581 4.79 30.19 -16.26
CA VAL A 581 5.25 29.47 -17.44
C VAL A 581 4.12 29.39 -18.46
N THR A 582 4.39 29.81 -19.68
CA THR A 582 3.38 29.80 -20.76
C THR A 582 4.01 29.63 -22.14
N HIS A 583 3.24 29.05 -23.06
CA HIS A 583 3.55 29.03 -24.50
C HIS A 583 2.78 30.08 -25.31
N ARG A 584 1.81 30.76 -24.65
CA ARG A 584 1.02 31.82 -25.31
C ARG A 584 1.58 33.19 -24.98
N PRO A 585 1.51 34.16 -25.89
CA PRO A 585 1.83 35.54 -25.57
C PRO A 585 0.82 36.12 -24.59
N ILE A 586 1.25 36.33 -23.35
CA ILE A 586 0.44 36.96 -22.30
C ILE A 586 1.00 38.37 -22.08
N SER A 587 0.14 39.39 -22.00
CA SER A 587 0.50 40.73 -21.64
C SER A 587 -0.02 41.06 -20.25
N ILE A 588 0.89 41.12 -19.27
CA ILE A 588 0.63 41.64 -17.93
C ILE A 588 1.44 42.93 -17.76
N THR A 589 0.78 43.97 -17.25
CA THR A 589 1.47 45.26 -17.01
C THR A 589 2.54 45.05 -15.93
N ASN A 590 3.75 45.54 -16.20
CA ASN A 590 4.94 45.43 -15.33
C ASN A 590 5.48 44.00 -15.11
N ALA A 591 5.18 43.03 -15.97
CA ALA A 591 5.82 41.73 -15.92
C ALA A 591 7.21 41.73 -16.60
N GLU A 592 8.15 41.06 -15.96
CA GLU A 592 9.45 40.75 -16.54
C GLU A 592 9.32 39.51 -17.46
N HIS A 593 9.98 39.54 -18.63
CA HIS A 593 9.95 38.41 -19.56
C HIS A 593 11.31 37.72 -19.59
N LEU A 594 11.28 36.42 -19.27
CA LEU A 594 12.45 35.54 -19.36
C LEU A 594 12.24 34.52 -20.48
N HIS A 595 13.14 34.53 -21.47
CA HIS A 595 13.15 33.49 -22.48
C HIS A 595 14.22 32.46 -22.16
N ILE A 596 13.84 31.17 -22.19
CA ILE A 596 14.78 30.07 -21.97
C ILE A 596 15.03 29.38 -23.29
N ASP A 597 16.29 29.44 -23.74
CA ASP A 597 16.80 28.77 -24.94
C ASP A 597 17.11 27.30 -24.64
N SER A 598 16.98 26.41 -25.63
CA SER A 598 17.17 24.96 -25.54
C SER A 598 18.63 24.52 -25.50
#